data_3b062ef76c04af195fe62f6b056e953c
#
_entry.id   3b062ef76c04af195fe62f6b056e953c
#
_cell.length_a   1.000
_cell.length_b   1.000
_cell.length_c   1.000
_cell.angle_alpha   90.00
_cell.angle_beta   90.00
_cell.angle_gamma   90.00
#
_symmetry.space_group_name_H-M   'P 1'
#
loop_
_entity.id
_entity.type
_entity.pdbx_description
1 polymer ?
#
loop_
_entity_poly.entity_id
_entity_poly.type
_entity_poly.pdbx_seq_one_letter_code
_entity_poly.pdbx_strand_id
1 'polypeptide(L)'
;PSSAASDVYKRQNVVIATGRKGADWLEDMCKKHNIEHLPGTVDIGVRVEVRNEVMEDVNEALYESKLIGYPEPFTNKVRTFCQNPGGFVSQENYDNNSLAVVNGHSYKNTKSDNTNLAILCSHNFRPPFDEPIPYAKKVGELVNMLADGHILVQRYGDILAGKRTWQEDLTRSNVRPTLPDAVAGDLTAAMPYRTLMNIIKFIEAVDKVVPGFASEETLLYGPEIKFYSNKVKMDEKFNTNIEGLHCLGDSSGWTRGLMMASVMGVLMGRELI
;
A
#
# COMPACT_ATOMS: atom_id res chain seq x y z
N PRO A 1 -2.40 35.15 14.97
CA PRO A 1 -1.29 36.06 14.86
C PRO A 1 -1.09 36.39 13.39
N SER A 2 -0.96 37.67 13.06
CA SER A 2 -0.79 38.08 11.68
C SER A 2 0.57 37.60 11.16
N SER A 3 0.62 37.25 9.88
CA SER A 3 1.85 36.85 9.19
C SER A 3 2.97 37.88 9.38
N ALA A 4 2.66 39.17 9.45
CA ALA A 4 3.61 40.23 9.66
C ALA A 4 4.33 40.20 11.02
N ALA A 5 3.67 39.72 12.08
CA ALA A 5 4.34 39.56 13.38
C ALA A 5 5.29 38.35 13.42
N SER A 6 5.10 37.36 12.56
CA SER A 6 5.98 36.19 12.48
C SER A 6 7.27 36.48 11.70
N ASP A 7 7.28 37.49 10.85
CA ASP A 7 8.46 37.87 10.06
C ASP A 7 9.52 38.65 10.90
N VAL A 8 9.10 39.22 12.01
CA VAL A 8 9.99 40.02 12.90
C VAL A 8 10.61 39.15 13.99
N TYR A 9 9.96 38.08 14.40
CA TYR A 9 10.48 37.19 15.45
C TYR A 9 11.12 35.94 14.85
N LYS A 10 12.44 35.86 14.98
CA LYS A 10 13.15 34.62 14.66
C LYS A 10 12.65 33.52 15.58
N ARG A 11 12.14 32.44 14.97
CA ARG A 11 11.77 31.20 15.69
C ARG A 11 13.03 30.35 15.84
N GLN A 12 13.27 29.83 17.03
CA GLN A 12 14.40 28.94 17.27
C GLN A 12 14.15 27.57 16.66
N ASN A 13 12.91 27.10 16.73
CA ASN A 13 12.53 25.78 16.21
C ASN A 13 11.22 25.87 15.43
N VAL A 14 11.19 25.19 14.28
CA VAL A 14 9.99 24.97 13.47
C VAL A 14 9.79 23.48 13.31
N VAL A 15 8.63 23.00 13.69
CA VAL A 15 8.28 21.58 13.60
C VAL A 15 7.20 21.40 12.53
N ILE A 16 7.50 20.60 11.50
CA ILE A 16 6.55 20.22 10.45
C ILE A 16 5.97 18.84 10.79
N ALA A 17 4.67 18.79 11.05
CA ALA A 17 3.94 17.56 11.42
C ALA A 17 2.59 17.47 10.68
N THR A 18 2.61 17.57 9.36
CA THR A 18 1.43 17.74 8.50
C THR A 18 0.66 16.44 8.24
N GLY A 19 1.17 15.29 8.69
CA GLY A 19 0.56 14.00 8.45
C GLY A 19 0.54 13.57 6.97
N ARG A 20 -0.21 12.52 6.63
CA ARG A 20 -0.21 11.96 5.27
C ARG A 20 -0.69 12.93 4.20
N LYS A 21 -1.70 13.73 4.50
CA LYS A 21 -2.22 14.73 3.55
C LYS A 21 -1.22 15.82 3.20
N GLY A 22 -0.26 16.08 4.07
CA GLY A 22 0.80 17.05 3.83
C GLY A 22 2.07 16.47 3.24
N ALA A 23 2.07 15.21 2.81
CA ALA A 23 3.27 14.55 2.29
C ALA A 23 3.77 15.18 0.99
N ASP A 24 2.88 15.41 0.03
CA ASP A 24 3.22 16.04 -1.26
C ASP A 24 3.74 17.48 -1.04
N TRP A 25 3.05 18.24 -0.18
CA TRP A 25 3.51 19.58 0.19
C TRP A 25 4.91 19.57 0.83
N LEU A 26 5.19 18.61 1.72
CA LEU A 26 6.51 18.51 2.36
C LEU A 26 7.59 18.10 1.35
N GLU A 27 7.26 17.25 0.39
CA GLU A 27 8.16 16.89 -0.71
C GLU A 27 8.52 18.12 -1.54
N ASP A 28 7.54 18.94 -1.92
CA ASP A 28 7.76 20.19 -2.64
C ASP A 28 8.62 21.18 -1.83
N MET A 29 8.37 21.26 -0.52
CA MET A 29 9.19 22.07 0.39
C MET A 29 10.62 21.56 0.47
N CYS A 30 10.82 20.24 0.53
CA CYS A 30 12.15 19.65 0.51
C CYS A 30 12.91 20.01 -0.78
N LYS A 31 12.27 19.88 -1.93
CA LYS A 31 12.85 20.26 -3.23
C LYS A 31 13.16 21.76 -3.31
N LYS A 32 12.19 22.59 -2.92
CA LYS A 32 12.28 24.06 -3.01
C LYS A 32 13.35 24.67 -2.09
N HIS A 33 13.53 24.10 -0.91
CA HIS A 33 14.41 24.66 0.14
C HIS A 33 15.65 23.79 0.39
N ASN A 34 15.94 22.82 -0.50
CA ASN A 34 17.09 21.94 -0.38
C ASN A 34 17.15 21.20 0.98
N ILE A 35 15.98 20.78 1.50
CA ILE A 35 15.93 19.93 2.67
C ILE A 35 16.33 18.51 2.22
N GLU A 36 17.37 17.96 2.82
CA GLU A 36 17.86 16.64 2.45
C GLU A 36 16.80 15.55 2.75
N HIS A 37 16.51 14.74 1.74
CA HIS A 37 15.57 13.65 1.85
C HIS A 37 15.97 12.48 0.95
N LEU A 38 15.43 11.31 1.25
CA LEU A 38 15.49 10.13 0.40
C LEU A 38 14.15 9.99 -0.33
N PRO A 39 14.15 9.52 -1.57
CA PRO A 39 12.91 9.18 -2.25
C PRO A 39 12.04 8.26 -1.40
N GLY A 40 10.75 8.48 -1.44
CA GLY A 40 9.78 7.60 -0.80
C GLY A 40 9.83 6.19 -1.42
N THR A 41 9.07 5.30 -0.85
CA THR A 41 8.83 3.98 -1.42
C THR A 41 7.35 3.86 -1.78
N VAL A 42 7.03 3.00 -2.72
CA VAL A 42 5.64 2.59 -2.98
C VAL A 42 5.55 1.10 -2.88
N ASP A 43 4.44 0.64 -2.34
CA ASP A 43 4.06 -0.76 -2.43
C ASP A 43 2.95 -0.87 -3.48
N ILE A 44 3.16 -1.71 -4.48
CA ILE A 44 2.19 -2.02 -5.52
C ILE A 44 1.88 -3.51 -5.41
N GLY A 45 0.61 -3.84 -5.42
CA GLY A 45 0.20 -5.22 -5.27
C GLY A 45 -1.24 -5.49 -5.64
N VAL A 46 -1.75 -6.54 -5.04
CA VAL A 46 -3.11 -7.01 -5.23
C VAL A 46 -3.75 -7.30 -3.88
N ARG A 47 -5.08 -7.24 -3.83
CA ARG A 47 -5.83 -7.87 -2.76
C ARG A 47 -6.21 -9.27 -3.17
N VAL A 48 -5.88 -10.20 -2.32
CA VAL A 48 -6.20 -11.61 -2.51
C VAL A 48 -7.45 -11.96 -1.71
N GLU A 49 -8.34 -12.73 -2.30
CA GLU A 49 -9.54 -13.24 -1.65
C GLU A 49 -9.59 -14.75 -1.81
N VAL A 50 -9.73 -15.46 -0.69
CA VAL A 50 -9.83 -16.92 -0.59
C VAL A 50 -11.00 -17.28 0.29
N ARG A 51 -11.45 -18.54 0.24
CA ARG A 51 -12.44 -19.05 1.17
C ARG A 51 -11.96 -18.96 2.62
N ASN A 52 -12.86 -18.73 3.58
CA ASN A 52 -12.53 -18.65 5.00
C ASN A 52 -11.81 -19.90 5.49
N GLU A 53 -12.21 -21.07 5.00
CA GLU A 53 -11.66 -22.37 5.38
C GLU A 53 -10.17 -22.49 5.08
N VAL A 54 -9.67 -21.81 4.03
CA VAL A 54 -8.25 -21.80 3.68
C VAL A 54 -7.40 -21.09 4.74
N MET A 55 -7.96 -20.08 5.37
CA MET A 55 -7.26 -19.25 6.37
C MET A 55 -7.69 -19.52 7.81
N GLU A 56 -8.50 -20.59 8.06
CA GLU A 56 -9.14 -20.83 9.35
C GLU A 56 -8.12 -20.93 10.48
N ASP A 57 -7.14 -21.82 10.37
CA ASP A 57 -6.10 -22.01 11.40
C ASP A 57 -5.33 -20.70 11.72
N VAL A 58 -5.05 -19.90 10.70
CA VAL A 58 -4.36 -18.62 10.87
C VAL A 58 -5.27 -17.59 11.53
N ASN A 59 -6.53 -17.53 11.11
CA ASN A 59 -7.53 -16.59 11.62
C ASN A 59 -7.89 -16.86 13.09
N GLU A 60 -7.91 -18.15 13.49
CA GLU A 60 -8.15 -18.53 14.88
C GLU A 60 -6.95 -18.24 15.79
N ALA A 61 -5.73 -18.46 15.28
CA ALA A 61 -4.52 -18.28 16.06
C ALA A 61 -4.09 -16.81 16.18
N LEU A 62 -4.38 -15.96 15.19
CA LEU A 62 -3.84 -14.61 15.07
C LEU A 62 -4.92 -13.61 14.64
N TYR A 63 -4.97 -12.46 15.33
CA TYR A 63 -5.82 -11.35 14.92
C TYR A 63 -5.45 -10.82 13.52
N GLU A 64 -4.17 -10.68 13.23
CA GLU A 64 -3.61 -10.31 11.92
C GLU A 64 -2.28 -11.04 11.72
N SER A 65 -2.14 -11.77 10.64
CA SER A 65 -0.86 -12.37 10.26
C SER A 65 -0.04 -11.45 9.36
N LYS A 66 1.27 -11.44 9.58
CA LYS A 66 2.19 -10.64 8.78
C LYS A 66 3.32 -11.49 8.23
N LEU A 67 3.13 -11.98 7.01
CA LEU A 67 4.13 -12.73 6.28
C LEU A 67 5.00 -11.78 5.44
N ILE A 68 6.31 -12.01 5.45
CA ILE A 68 7.28 -11.22 4.67
C ILE A 68 8.18 -12.20 3.93
N GLY A 69 8.41 -11.95 2.66
CA GLY A 69 9.30 -12.76 1.82
C GLY A 69 10.05 -11.92 0.80
N TYR A 70 11.04 -12.56 0.18
CA TYR A 70 11.89 -11.98 -0.87
C TYR A 70 11.98 -12.99 -2.02
N PRO A 71 10.90 -13.12 -2.83
CA PRO A 71 10.81 -14.16 -3.84
C PRO A 71 11.85 -13.99 -4.96
N GLU A 72 12.46 -15.10 -5.35
CA GLU A 72 13.30 -15.15 -6.55
C GLU A 72 12.43 -15.02 -7.84
N PRO A 73 12.95 -14.50 -8.96
CA PRO A 73 14.34 -14.05 -9.16
C PRO A 73 14.58 -12.58 -8.79
N PHE A 74 13.56 -11.80 -8.46
CA PHE A 74 13.70 -10.36 -8.29
C PHE A 74 14.01 -9.91 -6.87
N THR A 75 13.71 -10.73 -5.88
CA THR A 75 13.99 -10.49 -4.46
C THR A 75 13.47 -9.16 -3.90
N ASN A 76 12.43 -8.59 -4.51
CA ASN A 76 11.74 -7.47 -3.91
C ASN A 76 11.09 -7.92 -2.60
N LYS A 77 11.03 -7.04 -1.61
CA LYS A 77 10.27 -7.32 -0.40
C LYS A 77 8.79 -7.43 -0.74
N VAL A 78 8.20 -8.58 -0.46
CA VAL A 78 6.75 -8.81 -0.54
C VAL A 78 6.21 -9.09 0.86
N ARG A 79 5.04 -8.59 1.15
CA ARG A 79 4.40 -8.79 2.47
C ARG A 79 2.89 -8.87 2.38
N THR A 80 2.29 -9.59 3.32
CA THR A 80 0.85 -9.48 3.58
C THR A 80 0.55 -8.18 4.33
N PHE A 81 -0.68 -7.69 4.18
CA PHE A 81 -1.15 -6.51 4.86
C PHE A 81 -2.67 -6.51 4.99
N CYS A 82 -3.20 -5.97 6.10
CA CYS A 82 -4.63 -5.77 6.32
C CYS A 82 -5.48 -7.02 6.02
N GLN A 83 -5.29 -8.07 6.83
CA GLN A 83 -6.06 -9.30 6.77
C GLN A 83 -7.46 -9.09 7.36
N ASN A 84 -8.48 -9.54 6.65
CA ASN A 84 -9.89 -9.36 6.99
C ASN A 84 -10.64 -10.71 6.94
N PRO A 85 -10.67 -11.48 8.04
CA PRO A 85 -11.44 -12.72 8.13
C PRO A 85 -12.95 -12.45 8.02
N GLY A 86 -13.61 -13.15 7.10
CA GLY A 86 -15.03 -12.90 6.81
C GLY A 86 -15.31 -11.48 6.35
N GLY A 87 -14.30 -10.81 5.78
CA GLY A 87 -14.39 -9.42 5.34
C GLY A 87 -14.82 -9.29 3.88
N PHE A 88 -14.91 -8.06 3.44
CA PHE A 88 -15.32 -7.69 2.08
C PHE A 88 -14.20 -6.92 1.40
N VAL A 89 -13.99 -7.19 0.13
CA VAL A 89 -13.15 -6.36 -0.73
C VAL A 89 -13.89 -5.06 -1.01
N SER A 90 -13.18 -3.94 -0.98
CA SER A 90 -13.76 -2.60 -1.18
C SER A 90 -12.89 -1.78 -2.13
N GLN A 91 -13.50 -0.77 -2.75
CA GLN A 91 -12.80 0.22 -3.56
C GLN A 91 -12.63 1.50 -2.76
N GLU A 92 -11.44 2.10 -2.85
CA GLU A 92 -11.13 3.46 -2.39
C GLU A 92 -10.75 4.32 -3.59
N ASN A 93 -11.16 5.59 -3.57
CA ASN A 93 -10.82 6.53 -4.62
C ASN A 93 -9.85 7.60 -4.10
N TYR A 94 -8.81 7.86 -4.88
CA TYR A 94 -7.81 8.90 -4.65
C TYR A 94 -7.89 9.98 -5.73
N ASP A 95 -7.19 11.10 -5.52
CA ASP A 95 -7.04 12.19 -6.49
C ASP A 95 -8.37 12.67 -7.09
N ASN A 96 -9.32 13.03 -6.24
CA ASN A 96 -10.67 13.46 -6.65
C ASN A 96 -11.40 12.44 -7.55
N ASN A 97 -11.30 11.16 -7.19
CA ASN A 97 -11.90 10.02 -7.89
C ASN A 97 -11.26 9.64 -9.24
N SER A 98 -10.05 10.12 -9.52
CA SER A 98 -9.36 9.76 -10.77
C SER A 98 -8.60 8.42 -10.68
N LEU A 99 -8.34 7.92 -9.47
CA LEU A 99 -7.62 6.68 -9.23
C LEU A 99 -8.39 5.79 -8.25
N ALA A 100 -8.88 4.65 -8.73
CA ALA A 100 -9.48 3.62 -7.89
C ALA A 100 -8.40 2.62 -7.43
N VAL A 101 -8.35 2.35 -6.14
CA VAL A 101 -7.50 1.30 -5.56
C VAL A 101 -8.34 0.35 -4.72
N VAL A 102 -7.93 -0.90 -4.66
CA VAL A 102 -8.62 -1.89 -3.84
C VAL A 102 -8.16 -1.81 -2.39
N ASN A 103 -9.08 -2.09 -1.48
CA ASN A 103 -8.84 -2.24 -0.05
C ASN A 103 -9.71 -3.36 0.53
N GLY A 104 -9.64 -3.64 1.82
CA GLY A 104 -10.49 -4.59 2.52
C GLY A 104 -11.20 -3.94 3.70
N HIS A 105 -12.38 -4.46 3.99
CA HIS A 105 -13.19 -3.97 5.09
C HIS A 105 -13.81 -5.12 5.89
N SER A 106 -13.80 -4.99 7.22
CA SER A 106 -14.46 -5.93 8.12
C SER A 106 -15.63 -5.25 8.82
N TYR A 107 -16.81 -5.84 8.73
CA TYR A 107 -17.97 -5.39 9.49
C TYR A 107 -18.10 -6.17 10.80
N LYS A 108 -18.61 -5.50 11.84
CA LYS A 108 -18.81 -6.14 13.15
C LYS A 108 -19.81 -7.29 13.08
N ASN A 109 -20.93 -7.08 12.42
CA ASN A 109 -22.10 -7.95 12.46
C ASN A 109 -22.39 -8.68 11.13
N THR A 110 -21.62 -8.40 10.09
CA THR A 110 -21.81 -8.98 8.76
C THR A 110 -20.52 -9.65 8.32
N LYS A 111 -20.59 -10.92 7.96
CA LYS A 111 -19.46 -11.69 7.51
C LYS A 111 -19.70 -12.25 6.13
N SER A 112 -18.65 -12.31 5.32
CA SER A 112 -18.63 -13.06 4.06
C SER A 112 -18.11 -14.49 4.29
N ASP A 113 -18.21 -15.30 3.25
CA ASP A 113 -17.61 -16.64 3.23
C ASP A 113 -16.11 -16.63 2.92
N ASN A 114 -15.52 -15.45 2.78
CA ASN A 114 -14.15 -15.28 2.33
C ASN A 114 -13.31 -14.50 3.33
N THR A 115 -12.02 -14.80 3.34
CA THR A 115 -10.97 -13.96 3.94
C THR A 115 -10.25 -13.21 2.84
N ASN A 116 -10.01 -11.92 3.03
CA ASN A 116 -9.20 -11.15 2.09
C ASN A 116 -8.02 -10.48 2.78
N LEU A 117 -6.91 -10.33 2.05
CA LEU A 117 -5.69 -9.66 2.50
C LEU A 117 -4.93 -9.07 1.32
N ALA A 118 -4.19 -7.99 1.55
CA ALA A 118 -3.31 -7.44 0.54
C ALA A 118 -1.99 -8.21 0.47
N ILE A 119 -1.46 -8.41 -0.75
CA ILE A 119 -0.08 -8.81 -1.01
C ILE A 119 0.59 -7.64 -1.73
N LEU A 120 1.56 -7.03 -1.07
CA LEU A 120 2.21 -5.80 -1.48
C LEU A 120 3.69 -6.05 -1.78
N CYS A 121 4.12 -5.66 -2.98
CA CYS A 121 5.50 -5.69 -3.44
C CYS A 121 6.10 -4.28 -3.32
N SER A 122 7.21 -4.15 -2.58
CA SER A 122 7.86 -2.86 -2.35
C SER A 122 8.76 -2.48 -3.52
N HIS A 123 8.66 -1.23 -3.98
CA HIS A 123 9.46 -0.66 -5.06
C HIS A 123 10.27 0.52 -4.55
N ASN A 124 11.57 0.47 -4.81
CA ASN A 124 12.52 1.54 -4.54
C ASN A 124 13.15 1.96 -5.86
N PHE A 125 13.24 3.25 -6.08
CA PHE A 125 13.83 3.83 -7.27
C PHE A 125 15.12 4.59 -6.93
N ARG A 126 15.98 4.74 -7.93
CA ARG A 126 17.23 5.51 -7.85
C ARG A 126 17.39 6.31 -9.14
N PRO A 127 18.11 7.44 -9.10
CA PRO A 127 18.37 8.19 -10.31
C PRO A 127 18.81 7.30 -11.49
N PRO A 128 18.40 7.62 -12.73
CA PRO A 128 17.77 8.88 -13.14
C PRO A 128 16.27 9.02 -12.84
N PHE A 129 15.60 8.01 -12.30
CA PHE A 129 14.20 8.07 -11.91
C PHE A 129 14.05 7.79 -10.41
N ASP A 130 13.52 8.74 -9.67
CA ASP A 130 13.36 8.69 -8.21
C ASP A 130 11.99 9.19 -7.72
N GLU A 131 10.99 9.14 -8.58
CA GLU A 131 9.61 9.54 -8.30
C GLU A 131 8.66 8.33 -8.18
N PRO A 132 8.69 7.58 -7.06
CA PRO A 132 7.92 6.35 -6.91
C PRO A 132 6.40 6.57 -6.93
N ILE A 133 5.91 7.70 -6.40
CA ILE A 133 4.48 8.01 -6.32
C ILE A 133 3.88 8.18 -7.73
N PRO A 134 4.43 9.03 -8.62
CA PRO A 134 3.96 9.13 -10.00
C PRO A 134 3.97 7.79 -10.74
N TYR A 135 5.01 6.97 -10.54
CA TYR A 135 5.07 5.63 -11.12
C TYR A 135 3.89 4.75 -10.68
N ALA A 136 3.63 4.67 -9.37
CA ALA A 136 2.55 3.85 -8.84
C ALA A 136 1.18 4.36 -9.29
N LYS A 137 0.98 5.69 -9.37
CA LYS A 137 -0.25 6.29 -9.93
C LYS A 137 -0.46 5.86 -11.38
N LYS A 138 0.58 5.91 -12.23
CA LYS A 138 0.48 5.47 -13.62
C LYS A 138 0.16 3.98 -13.77
N VAL A 139 0.73 3.13 -12.92
CA VAL A 139 0.35 1.71 -12.89
C VAL A 139 -1.13 1.55 -12.52
N GLY A 140 -1.59 2.26 -11.49
CA GLY A 140 -2.99 2.23 -11.08
C GLY A 140 -3.94 2.74 -12.15
N GLU A 141 -3.63 3.88 -12.79
CA GLU A 141 -4.41 4.43 -13.91
C GLU A 141 -4.51 3.44 -15.07
N LEU A 142 -3.43 2.72 -15.38
CA LEU A 142 -3.41 1.72 -16.44
C LEU A 142 -4.33 0.53 -16.12
N VAL A 143 -4.31 0.04 -14.88
CA VAL A 143 -5.23 -1.02 -14.43
C VAL A 143 -6.68 -0.53 -14.48
N ASN A 144 -6.96 0.67 -13.98
CA ASN A 144 -8.31 1.24 -13.99
C ASN A 144 -8.83 1.46 -15.42
N MET A 145 -7.97 1.85 -16.37
CA MET A 145 -8.35 2.01 -17.77
C MET A 145 -8.90 0.70 -18.34
N LEU A 146 -8.33 -0.45 -17.99
CA LEU A 146 -8.80 -1.76 -18.45
C LEU A 146 -10.10 -2.20 -17.77
N ALA A 147 -10.51 -1.51 -16.69
CA ALA A 147 -11.71 -1.79 -15.90
C ALA A 147 -12.74 -0.65 -15.96
N ASP A 148 -12.66 0.23 -16.96
CA ASP A 148 -13.53 1.40 -17.10
C ASP A 148 -13.64 2.23 -15.79
N GLY A 149 -12.50 2.46 -15.12
CA GLY A 149 -12.41 3.21 -13.87
C GLY A 149 -12.66 2.39 -12.59
N HIS A 150 -12.92 1.10 -12.70
CA HIS A 150 -13.16 0.19 -11.59
C HIS A 150 -11.92 -0.63 -11.20
N ILE A 151 -12.11 -1.58 -10.30
CA ILE A 151 -11.11 -2.56 -9.87
C ILE A 151 -11.17 -3.78 -10.80
N LEU A 152 -10.01 -4.20 -11.32
CA LEU A 152 -9.89 -5.49 -12.00
C LEU A 152 -9.86 -6.64 -11.00
N VAL A 153 -10.50 -7.75 -11.38
CA VAL A 153 -10.38 -9.04 -10.69
C VAL A 153 -9.99 -10.13 -11.68
N GLN A 154 -9.05 -10.98 -11.26
CA GLN A 154 -8.60 -12.13 -12.05
C GLN A 154 -8.39 -13.34 -11.15
N ARG A 155 -8.75 -14.53 -11.63
CA ARG A 155 -8.47 -15.79 -10.95
C ARG A 155 -6.98 -16.12 -11.05
N TYR A 156 -6.41 -16.63 -9.97
CA TYR A 156 -5.00 -17.02 -9.93
C TYR A 156 -4.63 -18.06 -11.01
N GLY A 157 -5.47 -19.08 -11.21
CA GLY A 157 -5.26 -20.07 -12.25
C GLY A 157 -5.25 -19.50 -13.67
N ASP A 158 -6.07 -18.49 -13.93
CA ASP A 158 -6.10 -17.83 -15.24
C ASP A 158 -4.82 -17.00 -15.48
N ILE A 159 -4.30 -16.35 -14.43
CA ILE A 159 -2.98 -15.68 -14.49
C ILE A 159 -1.89 -16.66 -14.88
N LEU A 160 -1.82 -17.82 -14.22
CA LEU A 160 -0.82 -18.85 -14.50
C LEU A 160 -0.96 -19.44 -15.91
N ALA A 161 -2.20 -19.54 -16.40
CA ALA A 161 -2.49 -20.02 -17.75
C ALA A 161 -2.32 -18.96 -18.85
N GLY A 162 -1.95 -17.71 -18.49
CA GLY A 162 -1.84 -16.60 -19.43
C GLY A 162 -3.18 -16.21 -20.07
N LYS A 163 -4.26 -16.30 -19.31
CA LYS A 163 -5.63 -16.02 -19.79
C LYS A 163 -6.26 -14.92 -18.95
N ARG A 164 -7.14 -14.15 -19.58
CA ARG A 164 -8.04 -13.27 -18.83
C ARG A 164 -9.12 -14.10 -18.11
N THR A 165 -9.63 -13.61 -17.02
CA THR A 165 -10.85 -14.12 -16.39
C THR A 165 -12.08 -13.47 -17.02
N TRP A 166 -13.12 -14.27 -17.26
CA TRP A 166 -14.42 -13.78 -17.75
C TRP A 166 -15.44 -13.76 -16.61
N GLN A 167 -16.51 -13.01 -16.76
CA GLN A 167 -17.56 -12.91 -15.74
C GLN A 167 -18.20 -14.27 -15.42
N GLU A 168 -18.34 -15.12 -16.41
CA GLU A 168 -18.86 -16.47 -16.29
C GLU A 168 -17.96 -17.38 -15.44
N ASP A 169 -16.64 -17.15 -15.46
CA ASP A 169 -15.69 -17.88 -14.65
C ASP A 169 -15.85 -17.55 -13.16
N LEU A 170 -16.08 -16.26 -12.85
CA LEU A 170 -16.34 -15.80 -11.48
C LEU A 170 -17.66 -16.38 -10.92
N THR A 171 -18.70 -16.50 -11.74
CA THR A 171 -19.99 -17.05 -11.31
C THR A 171 -19.94 -18.55 -11.03
N ARG A 172 -18.99 -19.26 -11.63
CA ARG A 172 -18.79 -20.72 -11.45
C ARG A 172 -17.75 -21.03 -10.37
N SER A 173 -16.98 -20.05 -9.94
CA SER A 173 -15.91 -20.22 -8.95
C SER A 173 -16.47 -20.49 -7.55
N ASN A 174 -15.74 -21.27 -6.74
CA ASN A 174 -16.02 -21.46 -5.32
C ASN A 174 -15.72 -20.19 -4.51
N VAL A 175 -14.72 -19.42 -4.94
CA VAL A 175 -14.44 -18.08 -4.39
C VAL A 175 -15.25 -17.07 -5.18
N ARG A 176 -16.32 -16.56 -4.59
CA ARG A 176 -17.17 -15.55 -5.21
C ARG A 176 -16.72 -14.15 -4.80
N PRO A 177 -16.57 -13.22 -5.76
CA PRO A 177 -16.18 -11.85 -5.46
C PRO A 177 -17.08 -11.19 -4.41
N THR A 178 -16.48 -10.60 -3.36
CA THR A 178 -17.21 -9.78 -2.39
C THR A 178 -17.29 -8.30 -2.79
N LEU A 179 -16.58 -7.86 -3.82
CA LEU A 179 -16.73 -6.56 -4.47
C LEU A 179 -17.61 -6.71 -5.72
N PRO A 180 -18.89 -6.33 -5.67
CA PRO A 180 -19.82 -6.56 -6.79
C PRO A 180 -19.45 -5.86 -8.08
N ASP A 181 -18.84 -4.66 -7.97
CA ASP A 181 -18.47 -3.81 -9.11
C ASP A 181 -17.07 -4.11 -9.66
N ALA A 182 -16.42 -5.18 -9.18
CA ALA A 182 -15.13 -5.61 -9.75
C ALA A 182 -15.32 -6.17 -11.16
N VAL A 183 -14.45 -5.76 -12.07
CA VAL A 183 -14.50 -6.14 -13.48
C VAL A 183 -13.59 -7.32 -13.73
N ALA A 184 -14.15 -8.42 -14.23
CA ALA A 184 -13.37 -9.59 -14.65
C ALA A 184 -12.43 -9.21 -15.81
N GLY A 185 -11.13 -9.50 -15.67
CA GLY A 185 -10.17 -9.04 -16.66
C GLY A 185 -8.80 -9.70 -16.58
N ASP A 186 -7.79 -8.97 -17.00
CA ASP A 186 -6.41 -9.42 -17.08
C ASP A 186 -5.46 -8.42 -16.41
N LEU A 187 -5.02 -8.72 -15.21
CA LEU A 187 -4.04 -7.93 -14.46
C LEU A 187 -2.65 -7.95 -15.13
N THR A 188 -2.35 -8.99 -15.91
CA THR A 188 -1.03 -9.14 -16.56
C THR A 188 -0.83 -8.11 -17.66
N ALA A 189 -1.92 -7.57 -18.22
CA ALA A 189 -1.87 -6.55 -19.27
C ALA A 189 -1.48 -5.15 -18.73
N ALA A 190 -1.56 -4.92 -17.42
CA ALA A 190 -1.32 -3.60 -16.83
C ALA A 190 -0.31 -3.59 -15.68
N MET A 191 -0.23 -4.66 -14.90
CA MET A 191 0.70 -4.71 -13.79
C MET A 191 2.13 -4.96 -14.26
N PRO A 192 3.14 -4.28 -13.68
CA PRO A 192 4.53 -4.52 -14.04
C PRO A 192 4.93 -5.98 -13.82
N TYR A 193 5.59 -6.58 -14.81
CA TYR A 193 6.01 -7.99 -14.79
C TYR A 193 6.75 -8.35 -13.49
N ARG A 194 7.69 -7.50 -13.05
CA ARG A 194 8.44 -7.70 -11.81
C ARG A 194 7.51 -7.79 -10.59
N THR A 195 6.52 -6.91 -10.49
CA THR A 195 5.54 -6.90 -9.40
C THR A 195 4.74 -8.18 -9.40
N LEU A 196 4.16 -8.53 -10.55
CA LEU A 196 3.32 -9.71 -10.69
C LEU A 196 4.08 -11.01 -10.38
N MET A 197 5.30 -11.15 -10.90
CA MET A 197 6.13 -12.34 -10.62
C MET A 197 6.50 -12.48 -9.15
N ASN A 198 6.85 -11.38 -8.47
CA ASN A 198 7.08 -11.42 -7.03
C ASN A 198 5.81 -11.85 -6.27
N ILE A 199 4.63 -11.38 -6.67
CA ILE A 199 3.35 -11.75 -6.06
C ILE A 199 3.05 -13.23 -6.28
N ILE A 200 3.16 -13.72 -7.53
CA ILE A 200 2.93 -15.14 -7.86
C ILE A 200 3.84 -16.03 -7.01
N LYS A 201 5.15 -15.74 -7.00
CA LYS A 201 6.11 -16.54 -6.22
C LYS A 201 5.90 -16.45 -4.71
N PHE A 202 5.38 -15.33 -4.23
CA PHE A 202 5.00 -15.18 -2.83
C PHE A 202 3.74 -16.00 -2.50
N ILE A 203 2.72 -16.03 -3.37
CA ILE A 203 1.52 -16.85 -3.21
C ILE A 203 1.91 -18.34 -3.17
N GLU A 204 2.80 -18.80 -4.07
CA GLU A 204 3.32 -20.17 -4.05
C GLU A 204 4.06 -20.50 -2.73
N ALA A 205 4.76 -19.52 -2.16
CA ALA A 205 5.44 -19.72 -0.88
C ALA A 205 4.48 -19.73 0.30
N VAL A 206 3.44 -18.90 0.28
CA VAL A 206 2.37 -18.87 1.30
C VAL A 206 1.59 -20.17 1.30
N ASP A 207 1.31 -20.75 0.15
CA ASP A 207 0.59 -22.03 0.01
C ASP A 207 1.25 -23.20 0.74
N LYS A 208 2.58 -23.15 0.92
CA LYS A 208 3.33 -24.16 1.71
C LYS A 208 3.03 -24.09 3.20
N VAL A 209 2.58 -22.94 3.70
CA VAL A 209 2.24 -22.68 5.12
C VAL A 209 0.72 -22.66 5.33
N VAL A 210 0.01 -22.26 4.29
CA VAL A 210 -1.46 -22.15 4.25
C VAL A 210 -1.96 -22.91 3.02
N PRO A 211 -2.11 -24.24 3.09
CA PRO A 211 -2.50 -25.06 1.95
C PRO A 211 -3.85 -24.62 1.35
N GLY A 212 -3.89 -24.47 0.02
CA GLY A 212 -5.05 -23.99 -0.72
C GLY A 212 -5.04 -22.49 -0.99
N PHE A 213 -4.06 -21.75 -0.46
CA PHE A 213 -3.92 -20.31 -0.74
C PHE A 213 -3.61 -20.02 -2.22
N ALA A 214 -2.85 -20.90 -2.89
CA ALA A 214 -2.56 -20.86 -4.32
C ALA A 214 -3.55 -21.66 -5.17
N SER A 215 -4.80 -21.81 -4.73
CA SER A 215 -5.85 -22.44 -5.53
C SER A 215 -6.06 -21.66 -6.84
N GLU A 216 -6.36 -22.38 -7.92
CA GLU A 216 -6.72 -21.77 -9.21
C GLU A 216 -7.88 -20.78 -9.10
N GLU A 217 -8.75 -20.96 -8.11
CA GLU A 217 -9.93 -20.13 -7.88
C GLU A 217 -9.70 -18.94 -6.95
N THR A 218 -8.49 -18.82 -6.35
CA THR A 218 -8.11 -17.64 -5.57
C THR A 218 -8.23 -16.40 -6.44
N LEU A 219 -8.88 -15.35 -5.90
CA LEU A 219 -9.11 -14.11 -6.62
C LEU A 219 -8.05 -13.07 -6.28
N LEU A 220 -7.55 -12.40 -7.31
CA LEU A 220 -6.63 -11.28 -7.20
C LEU A 220 -7.29 -10.03 -7.74
N TYR A 221 -7.39 -9.01 -6.91
CA TYR A 221 -7.96 -7.71 -7.27
C TYR A 221 -6.84 -6.67 -7.36
N GLY A 222 -6.88 -5.84 -8.37
CA GLY A 222 -5.90 -4.77 -8.54
C GLY A 222 -6.47 -3.47 -9.09
N PRO A 223 -5.75 -2.38 -8.83
CA PRO A 223 -4.48 -2.29 -8.11
C PRO A 223 -4.67 -2.12 -6.59
N GLU A 224 -3.84 -2.74 -5.76
CA GLU A 224 -3.63 -2.32 -4.36
C GLU A 224 -2.35 -1.48 -4.30
N ILE A 225 -2.45 -0.23 -3.87
CA ILE A 225 -1.31 0.69 -3.84
C ILE A 225 -1.23 1.34 -2.46
N LYS A 226 -0.02 1.38 -1.91
CA LYS A 226 0.27 2.15 -0.69
C LYS A 226 1.40 3.13 -0.99
N PHE A 227 1.07 4.41 -0.88
CA PHE A 227 2.01 5.51 -1.06
C PHE A 227 2.72 5.80 0.26
N TYR A 228 4.03 5.98 0.19
CA TYR A 228 4.83 6.40 1.34
C TYR A 228 5.57 7.67 1.00
N SER A 229 5.47 8.64 1.91
CA SER A 229 6.12 9.93 1.78
C SER A 229 7.63 9.79 1.62
N ASN A 230 8.26 10.80 1.04
CA ASN A 230 9.69 10.97 1.08
C ASN A 230 10.20 10.89 2.51
N LYS A 231 11.37 10.30 2.70
CA LYS A 231 11.99 10.19 4.00
C LYS A 231 12.93 11.37 4.21
N VAL A 232 12.53 12.36 5.00
CA VAL A 232 13.38 13.49 5.36
C VAL A 232 14.58 12.98 6.12
N LYS A 233 15.80 13.36 5.73
CA LYS A 233 17.01 13.04 6.48
C LYS A 233 17.07 13.88 7.74
N MET A 234 17.24 13.24 8.88
CA MET A 234 17.37 13.85 10.18
C MET A 234 18.40 13.10 11.00
N ASP A 235 19.05 13.84 11.92
CA ASP A 235 19.92 13.24 12.91
C ASP A 235 19.12 12.55 14.05
N GLU A 236 19.83 12.04 15.06
CA GLU A 236 19.21 11.36 16.22
C GLU A 236 18.36 12.28 17.09
N LYS A 237 18.55 13.61 16.95
CA LYS A 237 17.79 14.67 17.64
C LYS A 237 16.70 15.30 16.76
N PHE A 238 16.38 14.65 15.64
CA PHE A 238 15.37 15.09 14.67
C PHE A 238 15.70 16.41 13.94
N ASN A 239 16.97 16.85 13.90
CA ASN A 239 17.39 18.00 13.12
C ASN A 239 17.50 17.62 11.65
N THR A 240 16.97 18.45 10.77
CA THR A 240 17.26 18.39 9.34
C THR A 240 18.61 19.06 9.05
N ASN A 241 19.00 19.09 7.78
CA ASN A 241 20.17 19.91 7.36
C ASN A 241 19.96 21.43 7.49
N ILE A 242 18.74 21.88 7.81
CA ILE A 242 18.43 23.28 8.12
C ILE A 242 18.30 23.42 9.62
N GLU A 243 19.14 24.28 10.22
CA GLU A 243 19.15 24.51 11.66
C GLU A 243 17.77 24.94 12.19
N GLY A 244 17.30 24.30 13.24
CA GLY A 244 16.01 24.59 13.86
C GLY A 244 14.78 24.12 13.06
N LEU A 245 14.98 23.36 11.98
CA LEU A 245 13.88 22.77 11.23
C LEU A 245 13.79 21.26 11.48
N HIS A 246 12.63 20.81 11.91
CA HIS A 246 12.33 19.44 12.26
C HIS A 246 11.09 18.93 11.54
N CYS A 247 11.06 17.65 11.16
CA CYS A 247 9.93 17.05 10.46
C CYS A 247 9.46 15.78 11.20
N LEU A 248 8.20 15.73 11.59
CA LEU A 248 7.64 14.65 12.39
C LEU A 248 6.47 13.94 11.70
N GLY A 249 6.20 12.74 12.19
CA GLY A 249 5.02 11.96 11.80
C GLY A 249 5.08 11.39 10.39
N ASP A 250 3.93 10.98 9.88
CA ASP A 250 3.84 10.23 8.63
C ASP A 250 4.28 11.02 7.38
N SER A 251 4.16 12.35 7.39
CA SER A 251 4.66 13.18 6.29
C SER A 251 6.18 13.17 6.16
N SER A 252 6.91 13.00 7.27
CA SER A 252 8.37 12.91 7.24
C SER A 252 8.91 11.59 6.70
N GLY A 253 8.03 10.59 6.47
CA GLY A 253 8.40 9.26 6.00
C GLY A 253 9.00 8.32 7.06
N TRP A 254 9.12 8.77 8.32
CA TRP A 254 9.71 7.97 9.41
C TRP A 254 8.70 7.14 10.17
N THR A 255 7.45 7.55 10.23
CA THR A 255 6.40 6.83 10.94
C THR A 255 5.30 6.38 9.97
N ARG A 256 4.54 5.37 10.41
CA ARG A 256 3.40 4.84 9.69
C ARG A 256 2.31 4.52 10.69
N GLY A 257 1.49 5.54 11.00
CA GLY A 257 0.36 5.42 11.90
C GLY A 257 0.51 6.17 13.21
N LEU A 258 -0.62 6.29 13.90
CA LEU A 258 -0.81 7.18 15.05
C LEU A 258 0.15 6.92 16.22
N MET A 259 0.35 5.66 16.58
CA MET A 259 1.21 5.29 17.70
C MET A 259 2.65 5.79 17.50
N MET A 260 3.27 5.45 16.37
CA MET A 260 4.66 5.82 16.11
C MET A 260 4.82 7.33 15.89
N ALA A 261 3.84 7.99 15.28
CA ALA A 261 3.83 9.44 15.16
C ALA A 261 3.76 10.12 16.53
N SER A 262 2.95 9.59 17.46
CA SER A 262 2.87 10.08 18.85
C SER A 262 4.17 9.87 19.61
N VAL A 263 4.79 8.68 19.47
CA VAL A 263 6.12 8.41 20.10
C VAL A 263 7.16 9.40 19.60
N MET A 264 7.22 9.63 18.28
CA MET A 264 8.15 10.58 17.68
C MET A 264 7.94 11.99 18.20
N GLY A 265 6.67 12.42 18.35
CA GLY A 265 6.33 13.72 18.94
C GLY A 265 6.78 13.87 20.40
N VAL A 266 6.63 12.81 21.22
CA VAL A 266 7.09 12.81 22.63
C VAL A 266 8.61 12.88 22.72
N LEU A 267 9.32 12.09 21.89
CA LEU A 267 10.79 12.11 21.87
C LEU A 267 11.31 13.49 21.46
N MET A 268 10.74 14.05 20.39
CA MET A 268 11.10 15.41 19.95
C MET A 268 10.83 16.48 21.02
N GLY A 269 9.67 16.39 21.68
CA GLY A 269 9.35 17.32 22.76
C GLY A 269 10.34 17.29 23.92
N ARG A 270 10.95 16.12 24.21
CA ARG A 270 11.99 15.97 25.23
C ARG A 270 13.35 16.55 24.80
N GLU A 271 13.64 16.56 23.51
CA GLU A 271 14.88 17.15 22.98
C GLU A 271 14.82 18.69 22.90
N LEU A 272 13.62 19.27 22.82
CA LEU A 272 13.42 20.74 22.70
C LEU A 272 13.26 21.47 24.05
N ILE A 273 13.14 20.72 25.15
CA ILE A 273 13.06 21.27 26.52
C ILE A 273 14.44 21.28 27.14
#